data_d257a9d2782e0798be2dd0bbb5ca54f7
#
_entry.id   d257a9d2782e0798be2dd0bbb5ca54f7
#
_cell.length_a   1.000
_cell.length_b   1.000
_cell.length_c   1.000
_cell.angle_alpha   90.00
_cell.angle_beta   90.00
_cell.angle_gamma   90.00
#
_symmetry.space_group_name_H-M   'P 1'
#
loop_
_entity.id
_entity.type
_entity.pdbx_description
1 polymer ?
#
loop_
_entity_poly.entity_id
_entity_poly.type
_entity_poly.pdbx_seq_one_letter_code
_entity_poly.pdbx_strand_id
1 'polypeptide(L)'
;MVRHRFIGSALALAVSGAWAQGQVNVICSVQAEWCNLMSTVYTKTTGTKVNMTAKGSGEALAQLNAEKANPKTDIWFGGTGDPHLQAAEQGLTLEYKSPQLAQLYPWAQKQAADSKYRTVGVYLGPLGFGYNKELLAKRKINAPQSWADLLKPEFKGEVQMANPASSGTA
;
A
#
# COMPACT_ATOMS: atom_id res chain seq x y z
N MET A 1 21.20 38.85 -68.21
CA MET A 1 20.31 38.88 -67.03
C MET A 1 20.05 37.45 -66.53
N VAL A 2 20.77 37.04 -65.49
CA VAL A 2 20.65 35.69 -64.91
C VAL A 2 19.87 35.81 -63.61
N ARG A 3 18.67 35.21 -63.55
CA ARG A 3 17.81 35.21 -62.37
C ARG A 3 18.18 33.99 -61.47
N HIS A 4 18.80 34.25 -60.35
CA HIS A 4 19.04 33.22 -59.33
C HIS A 4 17.74 33.01 -58.52
N ARG A 5 17.15 31.77 -58.56
CA ARG A 5 16.07 31.32 -57.73
C ARG A 5 16.68 30.73 -56.45
N PHE A 6 16.48 31.40 -55.33
CA PHE A 6 16.74 30.81 -54.00
C PHE A 6 15.64 29.85 -53.66
N ILE A 7 15.95 28.56 -53.55
CA ILE A 7 15.06 27.52 -52.97
C ILE A 7 15.36 27.50 -51.49
N GLY A 8 14.44 28.07 -50.69
CA GLY A 8 14.50 27.99 -49.24
C GLY A 8 14.02 26.62 -48.77
N SER A 9 14.94 25.76 -48.28
CA SER A 9 14.58 24.52 -47.61
C SER A 9 14.09 24.83 -46.20
N ALA A 10 12.78 24.68 -45.99
CA ALA A 10 12.20 24.74 -44.66
C ALA A 10 12.52 23.41 -43.89
N LEU A 11 13.45 23.50 -42.96
CA LEU A 11 13.76 22.37 -42.04
C LEU A 11 12.66 22.28 -41.00
N ALA A 12 11.73 21.34 -41.16
CA ALA A 12 10.71 21.03 -40.15
C ALA A 12 11.39 20.30 -38.99
N LEU A 13 11.62 21.01 -37.89
CA LEU A 13 12.01 20.42 -36.59
C LEU A 13 10.82 19.65 -36.02
N ALA A 14 10.82 18.34 -36.20
CA ALA A 14 9.94 17.44 -35.49
C ALA A 14 10.36 17.43 -34.00
N VAL A 15 9.67 18.20 -33.18
CA VAL A 15 9.79 18.12 -31.73
C VAL A 15 9.11 16.80 -31.30
N SER A 16 9.89 15.72 -31.25
CA SER A 16 9.47 14.49 -30.56
C SER A 16 9.42 14.83 -29.08
N GLY A 17 8.19 15.06 -28.58
CA GLY A 17 7.95 15.17 -27.14
C GLY A 17 8.38 13.87 -26.48
N ALA A 18 9.57 13.84 -25.89
CA ALA A 18 9.95 12.80 -24.95
C ALA A 18 9.00 12.91 -23.75
N TRP A 19 7.98 12.09 -23.74
CA TRP A 19 7.15 11.90 -22.54
C TRP A 19 8.11 11.34 -21.49
N ALA A 20 8.47 12.16 -20.52
CA ALA A 20 9.20 11.69 -19.35
C ALA A 20 8.32 10.62 -18.72
N GLN A 21 8.69 9.36 -18.88
CA GLN A 21 8.02 8.26 -18.20
C GLN A 21 8.21 8.48 -16.70
N GLY A 22 7.16 8.96 -16.03
CA GLY A 22 7.16 9.19 -14.60
C GLY A 22 7.48 7.91 -13.83
N GLN A 23 7.90 8.09 -12.58
CA GLN A 23 8.11 6.96 -11.68
C GLN A 23 7.26 7.21 -10.45
N VAL A 24 6.74 6.13 -9.87
CA VAL A 24 5.94 6.13 -8.63
C VAL A 24 6.62 5.24 -7.60
N ASN A 25 6.87 5.77 -6.41
CA ASN A 25 7.45 5.05 -5.29
C ASN A 25 6.34 4.54 -4.36
N VAL A 26 6.22 3.24 -4.23
CA VAL A 26 5.13 2.59 -3.51
C VAL A 26 5.66 1.80 -2.32
N ILE A 27 5.12 2.04 -1.13
CA ILE A 27 5.23 1.12 0.00
C ILE A 27 4.10 0.10 -0.12
N CYS A 28 4.46 -1.18 -0.13
CA CYS A 28 3.54 -2.32 -0.14
C CYS A 28 3.49 -2.96 1.23
N SER A 29 2.33 -2.97 1.87
CA SER A 29 2.09 -3.58 3.19
C SER A 29 1.11 -4.76 3.14
N VAL A 30 1.06 -5.45 2.00
CA VAL A 30 0.29 -6.70 1.80
C VAL A 30 1.16 -7.75 1.14
N GLN A 31 0.55 -8.89 0.77
CA GLN A 31 1.23 -9.97 0.06
C GLN A 31 1.88 -9.44 -1.23
N ALA A 32 3.11 -9.85 -1.46
CA ALA A 32 3.92 -9.38 -2.60
C ALA A 32 3.23 -9.62 -3.95
N GLU A 33 2.48 -10.71 -4.07
CA GLU A 33 1.77 -11.09 -5.29
C GLU A 33 0.74 -10.03 -5.71
N TRP A 34 0.02 -9.44 -4.76
CA TRP A 34 -0.95 -8.37 -5.03
C TRP A 34 -0.26 -7.12 -5.57
N CYS A 35 0.78 -6.70 -4.88
CA CYS A 35 1.52 -5.52 -5.26
C CYS A 35 2.23 -5.69 -6.60
N ASN A 36 2.83 -6.86 -6.86
CA ASN A 36 3.47 -7.16 -8.12
C ASN A 36 2.48 -7.16 -9.29
N LEU A 37 1.28 -7.72 -9.08
CA LEU A 37 0.23 -7.70 -10.10
C LEU A 37 -0.18 -6.26 -10.42
N MET A 38 -0.49 -5.45 -9.40
CA MET A 38 -0.90 -4.06 -9.58
C MET A 38 0.18 -3.23 -10.26
N SER A 39 1.44 -3.37 -9.82
CA SER A 39 2.60 -2.71 -10.43
C SER A 39 2.74 -3.08 -11.91
N THR A 40 2.61 -4.37 -12.23
CA THR A 40 2.71 -4.86 -13.61
C THR A 40 1.60 -4.30 -14.49
N VAL A 41 0.35 -4.35 -14.02
CA VAL A 41 -0.81 -3.83 -14.75
C VAL A 41 -0.69 -2.32 -14.94
N TYR A 42 -0.37 -1.58 -13.88
CA TYR A 42 -0.22 -0.13 -13.94
C TYR A 42 0.88 0.30 -14.92
N THR A 43 2.06 -0.32 -14.82
CA THR A 43 3.18 -0.03 -15.73
C THR A 43 2.81 -0.34 -17.19
N LYS A 44 2.17 -1.47 -17.46
CA LYS A 44 1.72 -1.82 -18.82
C LYS A 44 0.69 -0.85 -19.38
N THR A 45 -0.20 -0.35 -18.54
CA THR A 45 -1.31 0.53 -18.96
C THR A 45 -0.87 1.99 -19.15
N THR A 46 0.06 2.47 -18.30
CA THR A 46 0.42 3.90 -18.24
C THR A 46 1.83 4.20 -18.76
N GLY A 47 2.69 3.20 -18.88
CA GLY A 47 4.13 3.38 -19.14
C GLY A 47 4.93 3.86 -17.92
N THR A 48 4.26 4.14 -16.80
CA THR A 48 4.90 4.65 -15.58
C THR A 48 5.62 3.54 -14.83
N LYS A 49 6.89 3.76 -14.47
CA LYS A 49 7.67 2.82 -13.68
C LYS A 49 7.20 2.84 -12.22
N VAL A 50 6.94 1.67 -11.64
CA VAL A 50 6.63 1.52 -10.21
C VAL A 50 7.86 0.98 -9.48
N ASN A 51 8.38 1.75 -8.52
CA ASN A 51 9.40 1.31 -7.58
C ASN A 51 8.70 0.88 -6.31
N MET A 52 8.82 -0.39 -5.94
CA MET A 52 8.10 -0.96 -4.82
C MET A 52 9.03 -1.36 -3.69
N THR A 53 8.63 -1.03 -2.45
CA THR A 53 9.30 -1.44 -1.23
C THR A 53 8.30 -2.15 -0.32
N ALA A 54 8.59 -3.39 0.07
CA ALA A 54 7.76 -4.13 1.02
C ALA A 54 8.08 -3.70 2.47
N LYS A 55 7.03 -3.38 3.24
CA LYS A 55 7.14 -3.01 4.66
C LYS A 55 5.88 -3.41 5.43
N GLY A 56 6.04 -3.76 6.69
CA GLY A 56 4.92 -3.84 7.62
C GLY A 56 4.27 -2.47 7.86
N SER A 57 3.02 -2.45 8.34
CA SER A 57 2.29 -1.18 8.51
C SER A 57 2.95 -0.22 9.50
N GLY A 58 3.52 -0.74 10.60
CA GLY A 58 4.26 0.08 11.57
C GLY A 58 5.55 0.65 10.99
N GLU A 59 6.29 -0.15 10.21
CA GLU A 59 7.50 0.29 9.53
C GLU A 59 7.22 1.33 8.45
N ALA A 60 6.10 1.19 7.73
CA ALA A 60 5.65 2.16 6.74
C ALA A 60 5.33 3.51 7.39
N LEU A 61 4.59 3.50 8.50
CA LEU A 61 4.30 4.72 9.26
C LEU A 61 5.58 5.39 9.77
N ALA A 62 6.54 4.61 10.29
CA ALA A 62 7.83 5.12 10.74
C ALA A 62 8.63 5.76 9.58
N GLN A 63 8.61 5.14 8.40
CA GLN A 63 9.26 5.70 7.21
C GLN A 63 8.62 7.03 6.80
N LEU A 64 7.29 7.10 6.71
CA LEU A 64 6.59 8.35 6.35
C LEU A 64 6.92 9.48 7.34
N ASN A 65 7.02 9.16 8.64
CA ASN A 65 7.45 10.14 9.64
C ASN A 65 8.89 10.62 9.40
N ALA A 66 9.80 9.71 9.07
CA ALA A 66 11.19 10.07 8.77
C ALA A 66 11.31 10.89 7.47
N GLU A 67 10.43 10.68 6.52
CA GLU A 67 10.39 11.40 5.24
C GLU A 67 9.60 12.72 5.30
N LYS A 68 9.00 13.09 6.44
CA LYS A 68 8.08 14.23 6.55
C LYS A 68 8.63 15.53 5.99
N ALA A 69 9.91 15.82 6.21
CA ALA A 69 10.57 17.03 5.71
C ALA A 69 10.96 16.95 4.21
N ASN A 70 11.07 15.74 3.67
CA ASN A 70 11.44 15.49 2.27
C ASN A 70 10.77 14.19 1.79
N PRO A 71 9.47 14.23 1.45
CA PRO A 71 8.70 13.06 1.05
C PRO A 71 9.29 12.37 -0.19
N LYS A 72 9.43 11.05 -0.11
CA LYS A 72 9.93 10.20 -1.20
C LYS A 72 8.93 9.14 -1.61
N THR A 73 8.00 8.81 -0.73
CA THR A 73 6.93 7.84 -0.94
C THR A 73 5.73 8.55 -1.56
N ASP A 74 5.27 8.07 -2.70
CA ASP A 74 4.10 8.61 -3.39
C ASP A 74 2.81 7.90 -2.96
N ILE A 75 2.88 6.57 -2.76
CA ILE A 75 1.72 5.75 -2.39
C ILE A 75 2.12 4.76 -1.30
N TRP A 76 1.29 4.65 -0.29
CA TRP A 76 1.32 3.54 0.65
C TRP A 76 0.07 2.68 0.46
N PHE A 77 0.27 1.43 -0.03
CA PHE A 77 -0.79 0.49 -0.34
C PHE A 77 -0.83 -0.67 0.66
N GLY A 78 -2.02 -0.89 1.23
CA GLY A 78 -2.30 -2.05 2.08
C GLY A 78 -1.84 -1.91 3.52
N GLY A 79 -1.95 -3.00 4.27
CA GLY A 79 -1.77 -3.01 5.71
C GLY A 79 -3.08 -2.79 6.45
N THR A 80 -3.01 -2.51 7.75
CA THR A 80 -4.18 -2.23 8.60
C THR A 80 -4.55 -0.76 8.59
N GLY A 81 -5.82 -0.45 8.88
CA GLY A 81 -6.36 0.90 8.83
C GLY A 81 -5.76 1.85 9.88
N ASP A 82 -5.45 1.36 11.08
CA ASP A 82 -5.01 2.21 12.19
C ASP A 82 -3.74 3.01 11.89
N PRO A 83 -2.64 2.44 11.39
CA PRO A 83 -1.46 3.22 11.02
C PRO A 83 -1.71 4.21 9.87
N HIS A 84 -2.63 3.91 8.93
CA HIS A 84 -3.04 4.85 7.90
C HIS A 84 -3.79 6.06 8.49
N LEU A 85 -4.71 5.83 9.44
CA LEU A 85 -5.40 6.90 10.14
C LEU A 85 -4.43 7.75 10.94
N GLN A 86 -3.46 7.16 11.63
CA GLN A 86 -2.39 7.88 12.31
C GLN A 86 -1.57 8.74 11.35
N ALA A 87 -1.23 8.21 10.18
CA ALA A 87 -0.52 8.99 9.15
C ALA A 87 -1.36 10.19 8.68
N ALA A 88 -2.67 10.01 8.52
CA ALA A 88 -3.59 11.09 8.15
C ALA A 88 -3.67 12.17 9.24
N GLU A 89 -3.81 11.79 10.52
CA GLU A 89 -3.85 12.69 11.67
C GLU A 89 -2.55 13.50 11.83
N GLN A 90 -1.41 12.88 11.55
CA GLN A 90 -0.10 13.52 11.60
C GLN A 90 0.22 14.39 10.37
N GLY A 91 -0.69 14.44 9.40
CA GLY A 91 -0.52 15.21 8.16
C GLY A 91 0.55 14.64 7.22
N LEU A 92 0.79 13.33 7.27
CA LEU A 92 1.76 12.64 6.42
C LEU A 92 1.17 12.22 5.06
N THR A 93 -0.14 12.33 4.89
CA THR A 93 -0.85 12.01 3.65
C THR A 93 -1.57 13.23 3.12
N LEU A 94 -1.74 13.30 1.80
CA LEU A 94 -2.49 14.35 1.14
C LEU A 94 -3.98 14.03 1.10
N GLU A 95 -4.82 15.04 1.08
CA GLU A 95 -6.23 14.89 0.79
C GLU A 95 -6.41 14.56 -0.69
N TYR A 96 -7.10 13.46 -0.99
CA TYR A 96 -7.42 13.07 -2.35
C TYR A 96 -8.77 12.37 -2.43
N LYS A 97 -9.74 13.01 -3.03
CA LYS A 97 -11.05 12.43 -3.30
C LYS A 97 -11.05 11.77 -4.68
N SER A 98 -10.84 10.47 -4.71
CA SER A 98 -10.85 9.70 -5.95
C SER A 98 -12.20 9.83 -6.69
N PRO A 99 -12.21 10.02 -8.02
CA PRO A 99 -13.45 9.96 -8.81
C PRO A 99 -14.14 8.58 -8.76
N GLN A 100 -13.39 7.53 -8.38
CA GLN A 100 -13.93 6.18 -8.22
C GLN A 100 -14.48 5.90 -6.80
N LEU A 101 -14.39 6.86 -5.88
CA LEU A 101 -14.80 6.66 -4.48
C LEU A 101 -16.25 6.16 -4.34
N ALA A 102 -17.16 6.69 -5.15
CA ALA A 102 -18.56 6.29 -5.12
C ALA A 102 -18.84 4.84 -5.55
N GLN A 103 -17.87 4.19 -6.20
CA GLN A 103 -17.95 2.79 -6.62
C GLN A 103 -17.46 1.80 -5.55
N LEU A 104 -16.86 2.32 -4.47
CA LEU A 104 -16.38 1.50 -3.38
C LEU A 104 -17.51 1.09 -2.44
N TYR A 105 -17.27 0.05 -1.65
CA TYR A 105 -18.20 -0.36 -0.60
C TYR A 105 -18.41 0.75 0.44
N PRO A 106 -19.60 0.81 1.11
CA PRO A 106 -19.92 1.86 2.09
C PRO A 106 -18.87 2.02 3.21
N TRP A 107 -18.30 0.92 3.70
CA TRP A 107 -17.26 0.96 4.74
C TRP A 107 -15.98 1.68 4.27
N ALA A 108 -15.60 1.50 2.99
CA ALA A 108 -14.42 2.15 2.41
C ALA A 108 -14.66 3.65 2.19
N GLN A 109 -15.87 4.01 1.74
CA GLN A 109 -16.29 5.41 1.63
C GLN A 109 -16.33 6.09 3.00
N LYS A 110 -16.83 5.38 4.04
CA LYS A 110 -16.84 5.88 5.41
C LYS A 110 -15.42 6.15 5.92
N GLN A 111 -14.49 5.22 5.74
CA GLN A 111 -13.08 5.44 6.14
C GLN A 111 -12.49 6.67 5.43
N ALA A 112 -12.77 6.84 4.14
CA ALA A 112 -12.31 8.01 3.41
C ALA A 112 -12.88 9.32 4.00
N ALA A 113 -14.17 9.35 4.32
CA ALA A 113 -14.81 10.50 4.93
C ALA A 113 -14.25 10.81 6.34
N ASP A 114 -14.13 9.78 7.19
CA ASP A 114 -13.61 9.91 8.56
C ASP A 114 -12.17 10.45 8.58
N SER A 115 -11.34 10.08 7.61
CA SER A 115 -9.97 10.56 7.44
C SER A 115 -9.86 11.88 6.66
N LYS A 116 -10.97 12.54 6.33
CA LYS A 116 -11.02 13.73 5.46
C LYS A 116 -10.35 13.47 4.10
N TYR A 117 -10.65 12.32 3.51
CA TYR A 117 -10.11 11.85 2.24
C TYR A 117 -8.57 11.70 2.19
N ARG A 118 -7.95 11.50 3.34
CA ARG A 118 -6.50 11.28 3.44
C ARG A 118 -6.10 9.81 3.42
N THR A 119 -7.08 8.91 3.58
CA THR A 119 -6.96 7.46 3.42
C THR A 119 -8.23 6.92 2.74
N VAL A 120 -8.15 5.70 2.22
CA VAL A 120 -9.31 5.00 1.68
C VAL A 120 -9.19 3.51 1.95
N GLY A 121 -10.30 2.86 2.32
CA GLY A 121 -10.35 1.41 2.49
C GLY A 121 -10.38 0.71 1.13
N VAL A 122 -9.52 -0.30 0.96
CA VAL A 122 -9.41 -1.05 -0.31
C VAL A 122 -9.68 -2.54 -0.16
N TYR A 123 -9.57 -3.09 1.04
CA TYR A 123 -9.94 -4.48 1.36
C TYR A 123 -10.25 -4.64 2.84
N LEU A 124 -10.96 -5.70 3.18
CA LEU A 124 -11.21 -6.17 4.53
C LEU A 124 -10.70 -7.61 4.68
N GLY A 125 -10.23 -7.94 5.88
CA GLY A 125 -9.89 -9.30 6.24
C GLY A 125 -10.24 -9.58 7.71
N PRO A 126 -10.81 -10.75 8.05
CA PRO A 126 -10.96 -11.16 9.44
C PRO A 126 -9.58 -11.46 10.03
N LEU A 127 -9.38 -11.05 11.28
CA LEU A 127 -8.23 -11.46 12.07
C LEU A 127 -8.59 -12.74 12.83
N GLY A 128 -7.71 -13.72 12.78
CA GLY A 128 -7.89 -15.00 13.48
C GLY A 128 -6.55 -15.56 13.94
N PHE A 129 -6.63 -16.67 14.64
CA PHE A 129 -5.45 -17.45 15.02
C PHE A 129 -5.48 -18.83 14.35
N GLY A 130 -4.32 -19.33 13.99
CA GLY A 130 -4.11 -20.70 13.54
C GLY A 130 -3.41 -21.54 14.61
N TYR A 131 -3.59 -22.86 14.57
CA TYR A 131 -2.93 -23.77 15.48
C TYR A 131 -2.45 -25.04 14.77
N ASN A 132 -1.38 -25.64 15.29
CA ASN A 132 -0.85 -26.89 14.79
C ASN A 132 -1.64 -28.05 15.41
N LYS A 133 -2.49 -28.72 14.61
CA LYS A 133 -3.37 -29.84 15.05
C LYS A 133 -2.59 -31.03 15.59
N GLU A 134 -1.46 -31.38 14.95
CA GLU A 134 -0.65 -32.54 15.36
C GLU A 134 0.04 -32.28 16.70
N LEU A 135 0.54 -31.07 16.91
CA LEU A 135 1.17 -30.66 18.15
C LEU A 135 0.17 -30.69 19.32
N LEU A 136 -1.04 -30.15 19.11
CA LEU A 136 -2.10 -30.19 20.13
C LEU A 136 -2.50 -31.61 20.46
N ALA A 137 -2.69 -32.48 19.46
CA ALA A 137 -3.02 -33.89 19.67
C ALA A 137 -1.91 -34.64 20.45
N LYS A 138 -0.64 -34.44 20.10
CA LYS A 138 0.53 -35.02 20.79
C LYS A 138 0.58 -34.60 22.26
N ARG A 139 0.20 -33.37 22.57
CA ARG A 139 0.18 -32.80 23.92
C ARG A 139 -1.13 -33.05 24.65
N LYS A 140 -2.11 -33.66 24.00
CA LYS A 140 -3.49 -33.90 24.53
C LYS A 140 -4.17 -32.59 24.94
N ILE A 141 -3.94 -31.51 24.22
CA ILE A 141 -4.55 -30.20 24.42
C ILE A 141 -5.70 -30.04 23.43
N ASN A 142 -6.86 -29.60 23.93
CA ASN A 142 -8.00 -29.29 23.08
C ASN A 142 -7.72 -28.05 22.22
N ALA A 143 -8.20 -28.06 20.96
CA ALA A 143 -8.08 -26.91 20.09
C ALA A 143 -8.81 -25.69 20.68
N PRO A 144 -8.18 -24.49 20.67
CA PRO A 144 -8.83 -23.27 21.14
C PRO A 144 -10.01 -22.91 20.22
N GLN A 145 -11.13 -22.49 20.80
CA GLN A 145 -12.36 -22.11 20.08
C GLN A 145 -12.58 -20.59 20.11
N SER A 146 -11.89 -19.89 20.99
CA SER A 146 -12.00 -18.45 21.16
C SER A 146 -10.66 -17.82 21.51
N TRP A 147 -10.53 -16.50 21.36
CA TRP A 147 -9.36 -15.75 21.79
C TRP A 147 -9.09 -15.92 23.30
N ALA A 148 -10.14 -16.03 24.10
CA ALA A 148 -10.02 -16.24 25.54
C ALA A 148 -9.38 -17.59 25.89
N ASP A 149 -9.53 -18.61 25.04
CA ASP A 149 -8.91 -19.91 25.27
C ASP A 149 -7.38 -19.83 25.20
N LEU A 150 -6.81 -18.88 24.46
CA LEU A 150 -5.37 -18.68 24.38
C LEU A 150 -4.75 -18.20 25.70
N LEU A 151 -5.58 -17.75 26.67
CA LEU A 151 -5.14 -17.36 28.02
C LEU A 151 -5.06 -18.55 28.99
N LYS A 152 -5.51 -19.75 28.59
CA LYS A 152 -5.45 -20.94 29.43
C LYS A 152 -3.98 -21.36 29.67
N PRO A 153 -3.70 -21.97 30.85
CA PRO A 153 -2.35 -22.34 31.26
C PRO A 153 -1.59 -23.20 30.23
N GLU A 154 -2.31 -24.09 29.52
CA GLU A 154 -1.73 -24.98 28.50
C GLU A 154 -1.16 -24.27 27.29
N PHE A 155 -1.55 -23.02 27.05
CA PHE A 155 -1.02 -22.18 25.96
C PHE A 155 0.07 -21.19 26.41
N LYS A 156 0.42 -21.19 27.70
CA LYS A 156 1.45 -20.27 28.21
C LYS A 156 2.81 -20.54 27.54
N GLY A 157 3.35 -19.51 26.90
CA GLY A 157 4.62 -19.61 26.17
C GLY A 157 4.51 -20.26 24.78
N GLU A 158 3.32 -20.66 24.34
CA GLU A 158 3.07 -21.35 23.07
C GLU A 158 2.41 -20.41 22.02
N VAL A 159 1.92 -19.26 22.44
CA VAL A 159 1.31 -18.28 21.55
C VAL A 159 2.40 -17.44 20.90
N GLN A 160 2.40 -17.40 19.56
CA GLN A 160 3.28 -16.56 18.78
C GLN A 160 2.45 -15.53 18.02
N MET A 161 2.96 -14.32 17.96
CA MET A 161 2.38 -13.22 17.19
C MET A 161 3.50 -12.38 16.58
N ALA A 162 3.18 -11.59 15.56
CA ALA A 162 4.12 -10.63 15.01
C ALA A 162 4.40 -9.50 16.01
N ASN A 163 5.50 -8.77 15.80
CA ASN A 163 5.82 -7.63 16.65
C ASN A 163 4.86 -6.46 16.35
N PRO A 164 4.10 -5.94 17.33
CA PRO A 164 3.15 -4.84 17.12
C PRO A 164 3.81 -3.54 16.63
N ALA A 165 5.10 -3.34 16.89
CA ALA A 165 5.81 -2.17 16.39
C ALA A 165 6.05 -2.18 14.87
N SER A 166 6.03 -3.37 14.25
CA SER A 166 6.26 -3.51 12.80
C SER A 166 5.03 -3.99 12.04
N SER A 167 4.17 -4.79 12.68
CA SER A 167 2.96 -5.36 12.08
C SER A 167 1.71 -4.68 12.59
N GLY A 168 0.85 -4.26 11.70
CA GLY A 168 -0.44 -3.67 12.06
C GLY A 168 -1.49 -4.68 12.52
N THR A 169 -1.25 -5.99 12.35
CA THR A 169 -2.18 -7.07 12.75
C THR A 169 -1.75 -7.78 14.03
N ALA A 170 -0.72 -7.29 14.71
CA ALA A 170 -0.22 -7.86 15.97
C ALA A 170 -0.86 -7.25 17.20
#